data_69267d8c354e152644f736801fb49651
#
_entry.id   69267d8c354e152644f736801fb49651
#
_cell.length_a   1.000
_cell.length_b   1.000
_cell.length_c   1.000
_cell.angle_alpha   90.00
_cell.angle_beta   90.00
_cell.angle_gamma   90.00
#
_symmetry.space_group_name_H-M   'P 1'
#
loop_
_entity.id
_entity.type
_entity.pdbx_description
1 polymer ?
#
loop_
_entity_poly.entity_id
_entity_poly.type
_entity_poly.pdbx_seq_one_letter_code
_entity_poly.pdbx_strand_id
1 'polypeptide(L)'
;MSGRPKEDEAAPYYFTYINQVTGDDAAGIVEDQLGESLSLFGGISEEQSLYRYAPDKWSIRQVLNHITDTERAFAFRALWFARGFEAPLPSYDQNIASAGANADHVEWGAHVEEFHRVRLSTISLFRNMPADAWTRRGVASDNPFTVRAVAFLIAGHVTHHVSILRQRYLPV
;
A
#
# COMPACT_ATOMS: atom_id res chain seq x y z
N MET A 1 -5.03 19.76 2.16
CA MET A 1 -5.44 18.60 2.99
C MET A 1 -6.48 17.81 2.24
N SER A 2 -6.34 16.46 2.19
CA SER A 2 -7.27 15.57 1.48
C SER A 2 -8.63 15.41 2.17
N GLY A 3 -8.68 15.60 3.48
CA GLY A 3 -9.76 15.20 4.35
C GLY A 3 -9.85 13.68 4.50
N ARG A 4 -10.45 13.21 5.60
CA ARG A 4 -10.66 11.78 5.82
C ARG A 4 -11.80 11.24 4.94
N PRO A 5 -11.71 10.01 4.38
CA PRO A 5 -12.79 9.41 3.61
C PRO A 5 -14.05 9.20 4.45
N LYS A 6 -15.21 9.42 3.83
CA LYS A 6 -16.53 9.09 4.39
C LYS A 6 -16.88 7.63 4.05
N GLU A 7 -17.83 7.04 4.77
CA GLU A 7 -18.24 5.65 4.63
C GLU A 7 -18.75 5.26 3.22
N ASP A 8 -19.25 6.23 2.46
CA ASP A 8 -19.72 6.04 1.08
C ASP A 8 -18.62 6.17 0.01
N GLU A 9 -17.36 6.38 0.41
CA GLU A 9 -16.25 6.65 -0.50
C GLU A 9 -15.40 5.41 -0.84
N ALA A 10 -15.67 4.28 -0.19
CA ALA A 10 -15.12 2.97 -0.51
C ALA A 10 -16.09 1.89 -0.01
N ALA A 11 -15.98 0.66 -0.52
CA ALA A 11 -16.76 -0.44 0.03
C ALA A 11 -16.36 -0.74 1.50
N PRO A 12 -17.29 -1.23 2.35
CA PRO A 12 -17.05 -1.44 3.80
C PRO A 12 -15.80 -2.25 4.12
N TYR A 13 -15.48 -3.23 3.30
CA TYR A 13 -14.28 -4.05 3.47
C TYR A 13 -13.00 -3.22 3.55
N TYR A 14 -12.86 -2.17 2.75
CA TYR A 14 -11.64 -1.36 2.70
C TYR A 14 -11.44 -0.48 3.94
N PHE A 15 -12.50 -0.22 4.69
CA PHE A 15 -12.39 0.49 5.96
C PHE A 15 -11.67 -0.30 7.04
N THR A 16 -11.50 -1.63 6.87
CA THR A 16 -10.62 -2.45 7.73
C THR A 16 -9.16 -1.99 7.65
N TYR A 17 -8.74 -1.39 6.54
CA TYR A 17 -7.42 -0.78 6.35
C TYR A 17 -7.44 0.72 6.65
N ILE A 18 -8.37 1.47 6.05
CA ILE A 18 -8.49 2.93 6.20
C ILE A 18 -8.52 3.34 7.67
N ASN A 19 -9.19 2.57 8.52
CA ASN A 19 -9.32 2.84 9.94
C ASN A 19 -8.07 2.50 10.78
N GLN A 20 -7.04 1.89 10.18
CA GLN A 20 -5.77 1.63 10.87
C GLN A 20 -4.86 2.85 10.93
N VAL A 21 -5.17 3.91 10.19
CA VAL A 21 -4.44 5.18 10.23
C VAL A 21 -5.32 6.30 10.75
N THR A 22 -4.72 7.27 11.39
CA THR A 22 -5.38 8.46 11.97
C THR A 22 -5.01 9.71 11.18
N GLY A 23 -5.72 10.81 11.43
CA GLY A 23 -5.48 12.08 10.75
C GLY A 23 -6.35 12.27 9.50
N ASP A 24 -6.16 13.39 8.81
CA ASP A 24 -6.96 13.85 7.66
C ASP A 24 -6.11 14.32 6.47
N ASP A 25 -4.79 14.22 6.55
CA ASP A 25 -3.86 14.52 5.45
C ASP A 25 -3.21 13.24 4.92
N ALA A 26 -3.81 12.64 3.89
CA ALA A 26 -3.31 11.41 3.28
C ALA A 26 -1.84 11.49 2.83
N ALA A 27 -1.44 12.62 2.24
CA ALA A 27 -0.06 12.80 1.76
C ALA A 27 0.93 12.81 2.93
N GLY A 28 0.60 13.54 4.02
CA GLY A 28 1.42 13.55 5.23
C GLY A 28 1.52 12.19 5.88
N ILE A 29 0.41 11.46 6.02
CA ILE A 29 0.41 10.10 6.60
C ILE A 29 1.32 9.16 5.82
N VAL A 30 1.21 9.15 4.48
CA VAL A 30 2.06 8.29 3.62
C VAL A 30 3.54 8.65 3.73
N GLU A 31 3.87 9.95 3.87
CA GLU A 31 5.23 10.45 4.05
C GLU A 31 5.80 10.08 5.42
N ASP A 32 5.03 10.30 6.49
CA ASP A 32 5.45 10.01 7.87
C ASP A 32 5.75 8.51 8.08
N GLN A 33 4.98 7.62 7.42
CA GLN A 33 5.22 6.18 7.47
C GLN A 33 6.54 5.73 6.85
N LEU A 34 7.13 6.51 5.94
CA LEU A 34 8.31 6.07 5.18
C LEU A 34 9.50 5.78 6.09
N GLY A 35 9.83 6.71 7.00
CA GLY A 35 10.98 6.56 7.90
C GLY A 35 10.85 5.34 8.82
N GLU A 36 9.68 5.14 9.41
CA GLU A 36 9.41 4.00 10.28
C GLU A 36 9.48 2.67 9.52
N SER A 37 8.90 2.62 8.31
CA SER A 37 8.91 1.42 7.47
C SER A 37 10.32 1.05 7.04
N LEU A 38 11.12 2.03 6.58
CA LEU A 38 12.52 1.79 6.20
C LEU A 38 13.39 1.36 7.38
N SER A 39 13.15 1.92 8.57
CA SER A 39 13.85 1.50 9.80
C SER A 39 13.54 0.04 10.14
N LEU A 40 12.26 -0.36 10.05
CA LEU A 40 11.86 -1.76 10.28
C LEU A 40 12.50 -2.70 9.26
N PHE A 41 12.37 -2.40 7.97
CA PHE A 41 12.88 -3.27 6.91
C PHE A 41 14.42 -3.33 6.89
N GLY A 42 15.08 -2.21 7.17
CA GLY A 42 16.54 -2.15 7.27
C GLY A 42 17.14 -2.94 8.45
N GLY A 43 16.31 -3.24 9.47
CA GLY A 43 16.68 -4.10 10.59
C GLY A 43 16.57 -5.61 10.32
N ILE A 44 16.01 -6.01 9.18
CA ILE A 44 15.82 -7.42 8.81
C ILE A 44 17.01 -7.88 7.96
N SER A 45 17.65 -8.98 8.35
CA SER A 45 18.76 -9.54 7.57
C SER A 45 18.29 -10.26 6.31
N GLU A 46 19.23 -10.50 5.39
CA GLU A 46 19.01 -11.28 4.16
C GLU A 46 18.40 -12.66 4.47
N GLU A 47 18.95 -13.36 5.46
CA GLU A 47 18.47 -14.67 5.89
C GLU A 47 17.09 -14.60 6.54
N GLN A 48 16.86 -13.66 7.47
CA GLN A 48 15.58 -13.45 8.12
C GLN A 48 14.46 -13.12 7.12
N SER A 49 14.77 -12.44 6.03
CA SER A 49 13.79 -12.04 5.02
C SER A 49 13.10 -13.23 4.33
N LEU A 50 13.70 -14.42 4.37
CA LEU A 50 13.13 -15.66 3.85
C LEU A 50 12.23 -16.39 4.87
N TYR A 51 12.18 -15.93 6.11
CA TYR A 51 11.40 -16.59 7.16
C TYR A 51 9.90 -16.58 6.84
N ARG A 52 9.24 -17.70 7.19
CA ARG A 52 7.79 -17.92 7.12
C ARG A 52 7.32 -18.42 8.48
N TYR A 53 6.29 -17.83 9.04
CA TYR A 53 5.79 -18.28 10.35
C TYR A 53 4.98 -19.60 10.29
N ALA A 54 4.62 -20.05 9.08
CA ALA A 54 4.03 -21.37 8.81
C ALA A 54 4.32 -21.79 7.34
N PRO A 55 4.28 -23.09 7.00
CA PRO A 55 4.69 -23.60 5.69
C PRO A 55 3.93 -23.02 4.49
N ASP A 56 2.65 -22.68 4.68
CA ASP A 56 1.75 -22.16 3.65
C ASP A 56 1.68 -20.62 3.62
N LYS A 57 2.50 -19.95 4.42
CA LYS A 57 2.50 -18.47 4.52
C LYS A 57 3.61 -17.85 3.68
N TRP A 58 3.41 -16.61 3.32
CA TRP A 58 4.40 -15.82 2.62
C TRP A 58 5.67 -15.63 3.44
N SER A 59 6.81 -15.53 2.77
CA SER A 59 8.03 -15.02 3.38
C SER A 59 7.92 -13.51 3.64
N ILE A 60 8.83 -12.97 4.48
CA ILE A 60 8.92 -11.51 4.65
C ILE A 60 9.17 -10.81 3.31
N ARG A 61 9.98 -11.41 2.41
CA ARG A 61 10.20 -10.88 1.04
C ARG A 61 8.90 -10.80 0.25
N GLN A 62 8.11 -11.86 0.26
CA GLN A 62 6.82 -11.89 -0.43
C GLN A 62 5.84 -10.87 0.15
N VAL A 63 5.86 -10.66 1.48
CA VAL A 63 5.04 -9.62 2.12
C VAL A 63 5.46 -8.23 1.67
N LEU A 64 6.77 -7.91 1.66
CA LEU A 64 7.24 -6.59 1.22
C LEU A 64 7.00 -6.37 -0.27
N ASN A 65 7.23 -7.39 -1.10
CA ASN A 65 6.90 -7.32 -2.52
C ASN A 65 5.40 -7.05 -2.74
N HIS A 66 4.52 -7.75 -2.01
CA HIS A 66 3.07 -7.52 -2.07
C HIS A 66 2.68 -6.10 -1.65
N ILE A 67 3.29 -5.57 -0.59
CA ILE A 67 3.08 -4.17 -0.16
C ILE A 67 3.43 -3.22 -1.31
N THR A 68 4.60 -3.42 -1.93
CA THR A 68 5.13 -2.56 -2.99
C THR A 68 4.28 -2.62 -4.26
N ASP A 69 3.90 -3.81 -4.71
CA ASP A 69 3.08 -3.99 -5.91
C ASP A 69 1.64 -3.49 -5.72
N THR A 70 1.08 -3.72 -4.53
CA THR A 70 -0.25 -3.20 -4.18
C THR A 70 -0.25 -1.67 -4.15
N GLU A 71 0.82 -1.05 -3.64
CA GLU A 71 0.96 0.40 -3.67
C GLU A 71 1.01 0.95 -5.09
N ARG A 72 1.73 0.30 -6.03
CA ARG A 72 1.73 0.66 -7.45
C ARG A 72 0.33 0.59 -8.05
N ALA A 73 -0.39 -0.50 -7.79
CA ALA A 73 -1.76 -0.69 -8.30
C ALA A 73 -2.71 0.40 -7.76
N PHE A 74 -2.64 0.70 -6.47
CA PHE A 74 -3.47 1.74 -5.86
C PHE A 74 -3.04 3.15 -6.28
N ALA A 75 -1.75 3.44 -6.39
CA ALA A 75 -1.27 4.74 -6.88
C ALA A 75 -1.73 4.98 -8.32
N PHE A 76 -1.72 3.95 -9.18
CA PHE A 76 -2.28 4.04 -10.52
C PHE A 76 -3.78 4.31 -10.50
N ARG A 77 -4.55 3.64 -9.63
CA ARG A 77 -5.99 3.91 -9.46
C ARG A 77 -6.24 5.35 -9.02
N ALA A 78 -5.50 5.83 -8.03
CA ALA A 78 -5.59 7.21 -7.58
C ALA A 78 -5.29 8.22 -8.70
N LEU A 79 -4.24 7.97 -9.49
CA LEU A 79 -3.90 8.78 -10.67
C LEU A 79 -5.02 8.77 -11.70
N TRP A 80 -5.55 7.59 -12.04
CA TRP A 80 -6.62 7.42 -13.02
C TRP A 80 -7.86 8.24 -12.66
N PHE A 81 -8.33 8.08 -11.43
CA PHE A 81 -9.50 8.81 -10.93
C PHE A 81 -9.21 10.31 -10.82
N ALA A 82 -8.03 10.69 -10.34
CA ALA A 82 -7.63 12.09 -10.21
C ALA A 82 -7.54 12.82 -11.56
N ARG A 83 -7.28 12.12 -12.65
CA ARG A 83 -7.24 12.71 -14.00
C ARG A 83 -8.61 12.67 -14.70
N GLY A 84 -9.65 12.15 -14.04
CA GLY A 84 -11.03 12.15 -14.55
C GLY A 84 -11.33 11.07 -15.58
N PHE A 85 -10.53 9.99 -15.62
CA PHE A 85 -10.88 8.84 -16.44
C PHE A 85 -12.09 8.10 -15.86
N GLU A 86 -13.08 7.79 -16.69
CA GLU A 86 -14.33 7.16 -16.27
C GLU A 86 -14.32 5.62 -16.43
N ALA A 87 -13.44 5.09 -17.28
CA ALA A 87 -13.37 3.66 -17.52
C ALA A 87 -13.01 2.90 -16.22
N PRO A 88 -13.77 1.86 -15.84
CA PRO A 88 -13.48 1.07 -14.66
C PRO A 88 -12.16 0.31 -14.81
N LEU A 89 -11.44 0.16 -13.73
CA LEU A 89 -10.20 -0.59 -13.67
C LEU A 89 -10.45 -2.03 -13.18
N PRO A 90 -9.71 -3.01 -13.72
CA PRO A 90 -9.86 -4.41 -13.35
C PRO A 90 -9.43 -4.68 -11.91
N SER A 91 -9.78 -5.87 -11.41
CA SER A 91 -9.25 -6.40 -10.17
C SER A 91 -7.75 -6.67 -10.27
N TYR A 92 -7.05 -6.44 -9.16
CA TYR A 92 -5.67 -6.85 -8.95
C TYR A 92 -5.66 -8.06 -8.04
N ASP A 93 -5.41 -9.24 -8.61
CA ASP A 93 -5.34 -10.49 -7.83
C ASP A 93 -3.95 -10.62 -7.20
N GLN A 94 -3.89 -10.49 -5.89
CA GLN A 94 -2.64 -10.55 -5.12
C GLN A 94 -1.96 -11.94 -5.19
N ASN A 95 -2.72 -13.03 -5.39
CA ASN A 95 -2.16 -14.37 -5.43
C ASN A 95 -1.46 -14.61 -6.77
N ILE A 96 -2.08 -14.18 -7.87
CA ILE A 96 -1.46 -14.20 -9.20
C ILE A 96 -0.19 -13.33 -9.19
N ALA A 97 -0.28 -12.11 -8.65
CA ALA A 97 0.86 -11.20 -8.58
C ALA A 97 2.02 -11.78 -7.75
N SER A 98 1.74 -12.27 -6.54
CA SER A 98 2.75 -12.86 -5.67
C SER A 98 3.40 -14.11 -6.28
N ALA A 99 2.63 -14.96 -6.96
CA ALA A 99 3.17 -16.13 -7.65
C ALA A 99 4.08 -15.73 -8.82
N GLY A 100 3.70 -14.69 -9.58
CA GLY A 100 4.47 -14.18 -10.72
C GLY A 100 5.72 -13.40 -10.35
N ALA A 101 5.77 -12.81 -9.15
CA ALA A 101 6.85 -11.93 -8.73
C ALA A 101 8.17 -12.65 -8.41
N ASN A 102 8.09 -13.96 -8.05
CA ASN A 102 9.28 -14.74 -7.68
C ASN A 102 10.16 -14.07 -6.60
N ALA A 103 9.52 -13.42 -5.64
CA ALA A 103 10.15 -12.49 -4.69
C ALA A 103 11.30 -13.10 -3.86
N ASP A 104 11.24 -14.40 -3.54
CA ASP A 104 12.28 -15.06 -2.75
C ASP A 104 13.64 -15.14 -3.46
N HIS A 105 13.66 -14.94 -4.79
CA HIS A 105 14.91 -14.93 -5.59
C HIS A 105 15.49 -13.53 -5.79
N VAL A 106 14.84 -12.49 -5.26
CA VAL A 106 15.34 -11.11 -5.29
C VAL A 106 15.99 -10.81 -3.94
N GLU A 107 17.16 -10.20 -3.92
CA GLU A 107 17.87 -9.81 -2.70
C GLU A 107 17.03 -8.88 -1.83
N TRP A 108 17.11 -9.04 -0.50
CA TRP A 108 16.31 -8.24 0.43
C TRP A 108 16.55 -6.75 0.29
N GLY A 109 17.81 -6.34 0.14
CA GLY A 109 18.16 -4.93 -0.06
C GLY A 109 17.50 -4.32 -1.30
N ALA A 110 17.32 -5.10 -2.37
CA ALA A 110 16.63 -4.66 -3.58
C ALA A 110 15.12 -4.44 -3.34
N HIS A 111 14.46 -5.32 -2.57
CA HIS A 111 13.06 -5.13 -2.17
C HIS A 111 12.86 -3.86 -1.33
N VAL A 112 13.76 -3.61 -0.37
CA VAL A 112 13.70 -2.41 0.48
C VAL A 112 13.86 -1.13 -0.35
N GLU A 113 14.83 -1.13 -1.25
CA GLU A 113 15.08 0.02 -2.14
C GLU A 113 13.92 0.23 -3.13
N GLU A 114 13.33 -0.83 -3.64
CA GLU A 114 12.17 -0.75 -4.51
C GLU A 114 10.96 -0.15 -3.80
N PHE A 115 10.64 -0.61 -2.58
CA PHE A 115 9.61 -0.02 -1.74
C PHE A 115 9.86 1.47 -1.52
N HIS A 116 11.09 1.84 -1.16
CA HIS A 116 11.49 3.23 -0.94
C HIS A 116 11.17 4.10 -2.16
N ARG A 117 11.62 3.69 -3.35
CA ARG A 117 11.40 4.44 -4.60
C ARG A 117 9.92 4.56 -4.97
N VAL A 118 9.16 3.49 -4.83
CA VAL A 118 7.71 3.50 -5.08
C VAL A 118 7.01 4.45 -4.13
N ARG A 119 7.33 4.39 -2.83
CA ARG A 119 6.78 5.28 -1.81
C ARG A 119 7.10 6.75 -2.11
N LEU A 120 8.31 7.09 -2.49
CA LEU A 120 8.67 8.46 -2.90
C LEU A 120 7.86 8.94 -4.10
N SER A 121 7.63 8.06 -5.09
CA SER A 121 6.76 8.36 -6.23
C SER A 121 5.31 8.61 -5.81
N THR A 122 4.78 7.80 -4.90
CA THR A 122 3.42 7.95 -4.33
C THR A 122 3.28 9.25 -3.55
N ILE A 123 4.26 9.59 -2.72
CA ILE A 123 4.31 10.87 -1.98
C ILE A 123 4.29 12.04 -2.95
N SER A 124 5.13 12.00 -4.00
CA SER A 124 5.17 13.04 -5.03
C SER A 124 3.82 13.20 -5.74
N LEU A 125 3.16 12.11 -6.09
CA LEU A 125 1.82 12.13 -6.68
C LEU A 125 0.82 12.86 -5.76
N PHE A 126 0.78 12.52 -4.49
CA PHE A 126 -0.20 13.07 -3.55
C PHE A 126 0.12 14.52 -3.14
N ARG A 127 1.39 14.88 -2.99
CA ARG A 127 1.80 16.27 -2.72
C ARG A 127 1.44 17.23 -3.85
N ASN A 128 1.42 16.75 -5.09
CA ASN A 128 1.06 17.52 -6.27
C ASN A 128 -0.40 17.32 -6.72
N MET A 129 -1.25 16.74 -5.88
CA MET A 129 -2.65 16.48 -6.20
C MET A 129 -3.48 17.77 -6.13
N PRO A 130 -4.22 18.15 -7.20
CA PRO A 130 -5.16 19.26 -7.14
C PRO A 130 -6.21 19.05 -6.04
N ALA A 131 -6.59 20.13 -5.36
CA ALA A 131 -7.49 20.05 -4.22
C ALA A 131 -8.86 19.42 -4.55
N ASP A 132 -9.39 19.69 -5.73
CA ASP A 132 -10.68 19.15 -6.22
C ASP A 132 -10.57 17.67 -6.64
N ALA A 133 -9.37 17.18 -6.92
CA ALA A 133 -9.17 15.80 -7.32
C ALA A 133 -9.38 14.79 -6.18
N TRP A 134 -9.19 15.19 -4.93
CA TRP A 134 -9.30 14.28 -3.79
C TRP A 134 -10.67 13.60 -3.64
N THR A 135 -11.74 14.27 -4.07
CA THR A 135 -13.11 13.76 -4.02
C THR A 135 -13.59 13.14 -5.32
N ARG A 136 -12.77 13.15 -6.38
CA ARG A 136 -13.12 12.49 -7.64
C ARG A 136 -13.27 10.99 -7.41
N ARG A 137 -14.28 10.44 -8.12
CA ARG A 137 -14.67 9.03 -7.97
C ARG A 137 -14.27 8.21 -9.19
N GLY A 138 -14.04 6.92 -8.97
CA GLY A 138 -13.87 5.93 -10.01
C GLY A 138 -14.25 4.55 -9.50
N VAL A 139 -14.20 3.56 -10.38
CA VAL A 139 -14.50 2.16 -10.07
C VAL A 139 -13.27 1.31 -10.33
N ALA A 140 -12.92 0.47 -9.37
CA ALA A 140 -11.89 -0.55 -9.52
C ALA A 140 -12.29 -1.82 -8.77
N SER A 141 -12.03 -2.99 -9.35
CA SER A 141 -12.45 -4.28 -8.76
C SER A 141 -13.95 -4.30 -8.42
N ASP A 142 -14.77 -3.74 -9.30
CA ASP A 142 -16.23 -3.58 -9.16
C ASP A 142 -16.68 -2.77 -7.92
N ASN A 143 -15.78 -2.04 -7.30
CA ASN A 143 -16.06 -1.20 -6.13
C ASN A 143 -15.83 0.28 -6.43
N PRO A 144 -16.68 1.19 -5.92
CA PRO A 144 -16.45 2.62 -6.01
C PRO A 144 -15.37 3.08 -5.03
N PHE A 145 -14.59 4.08 -5.45
CA PHE A 145 -13.60 4.75 -4.61
C PHE A 145 -13.56 6.25 -4.91
N THR A 146 -13.19 7.03 -3.91
CA THR A 146 -12.62 8.36 -4.14
C THR A 146 -11.10 8.29 -4.15
N VAL A 147 -10.44 9.30 -4.71
CA VAL A 147 -8.96 9.41 -4.69
C VAL A 147 -8.43 9.39 -3.25
N ARG A 148 -9.06 10.14 -2.33
CA ARG A 148 -8.65 10.16 -0.93
C ARG A 148 -8.84 8.81 -0.24
N ALA A 149 -9.91 8.07 -0.55
CA ALA A 149 -10.11 6.73 -0.01
C ALA A 149 -8.99 5.78 -0.44
N VAL A 150 -8.57 5.84 -1.71
CA VAL A 150 -7.42 5.06 -2.21
C VAL A 150 -6.12 5.47 -1.49
N ALA A 151 -5.89 6.76 -1.26
CA ALA A 151 -4.69 7.23 -0.57
C ALA A 151 -4.62 6.75 0.90
N PHE A 152 -5.75 6.82 1.63
CA PHE A 152 -5.85 6.25 2.97
C PHE A 152 -5.72 4.73 2.98
N LEU A 153 -6.22 4.05 1.95
CA LEU A 153 -6.08 2.61 1.78
C LEU A 153 -4.61 2.21 1.61
N ILE A 154 -3.81 2.95 0.83
CA ILE A 154 -2.36 2.73 0.70
C ILE A 154 -1.69 2.78 2.07
N ALA A 155 -1.94 3.84 2.84
CA ALA A 155 -1.35 3.99 4.17
C ALA A 155 -1.80 2.89 5.14
N GLY A 156 -3.10 2.60 5.20
CA GLY A 156 -3.65 1.56 6.05
C GLY A 156 -3.19 0.14 5.70
N HIS A 157 -2.96 -0.13 4.42
CA HIS A 157 -2.43 -1.41 3.94
C HIS A 157 -1.00 -1.65 4.44
N VAL A 158 -0.14 -0.63 4.40
CA VAL A 158 1.22 -0.73 4.97
C VAL A 158 1.15 -0.92 6.49
N THR A 159 0.34 -0.14 7.21
CA THR A 159 0.15 -0.31 8.66
C THR A 159 -0.28 -1.74 9.01
N HIS A 160 -1.24 -2.30 8.25
CA HIS A 160 -1.73 -3.66 8.42
C HIS A 160 -0.60 -4.69 8.31
N HIS A 161 0.17 -4.64 7.22
CA HIS A 161 1.23 -5.62 6.99
C HIS A 161 2.43 -5.44 7.92
N VAL A 162 2.81 -4.21 8.26
CA VAL A 162 3.83 -3.92 9.29
C VAL A 162 3.41 -4.52 10.64
N SER A 163 2.14 -4.38 11.01
CA SER A 163 1.62 -4.99 12.25
C SER A 163 1.73 -6.53 12.22
N ILE A 164 1.37 -7.16 11.09
CA ILE A 164 1.51 -8.61 10.92
C ILE A 164 2.98 -9.03 10.99
N LEU A 165 3.89 -8.31 10.33
CA LEU A 165 5.33 -8.60 10.39
C LEU A 165 5.83 -8.57 11.83
N ARG A 166 5.51 -7.53 12.60
CA ARG A 166 5.91 -7.40 14.00
C ARG A 166 5.33 -8.51 14.88
N GLN A 167 4.07 -8.88 14.69
CA GLN A 167 3.39 -9.84 15.57
C GLN A 167 3.73 -11.30 15.27
N ARG A 168 4.01 -11.64 14.02
CA ARG A 168 4.12 -13.04 13.59
C ARG A 168 5.48 -13.44 13.06
N TYR A 169 6.22 -12.51 12.47
CA TYR A 169 7.49 -12.80 11.80
C TYR A 169 8.70 -12.34 12.61
N LEU A 170 8.55 -11.28 13.39
CA LEU A 170 9.61 -10.64 14.16
C LEU A 170 9.24 -10.60 15.66
N PRO A 171 8.88 -11.74 16.28
CA PRO A 171 8.61 -11.75 17.71
C PRO A 171 9.87 -11.33 18.47
N VAL A 172 9.70 -10.49 19.49
CA VAL A 172 10.77 -10.04 20.42
C VAL A 172 11.24 -11.20 21.28
#